data_a7a5d7252527a76b46251ef39ab3a751
#
_entry.id   a7a5d7252527a76b46251ef39ab3a751
#
_cell.length_a   1.000
_cell.length_b   1.000
_cell.length_c   1.000
_cell.angle_alpha   90.00
_cell.angle_beta   90.00
_cell.angle_gamma   90.00
#
_symmetry.space_group_name_H-M   'P 1'
#
loop_
_entity.id
_entity.type
_entity.pdbx_description
1 polymer ?
#
loop_
_entity_poly.entity_id
_entity_poly.type
_entity_poly.pdbx_seq_one_letter_code
_entity_poly.pdbx_strand_id
1 'polypeptide(L)'
;MLKIKNIHARQIMDSRGNPTIECDIKLSGGAFGRAAVPSGASTGTFEALELRDGGTSYMGKGVLTAVKNVNEIIAPALIGLDASQQTALDERMLALDGTPNKDKLGANAILSVSLALAHAVANAQHIPLYRYLANIYGNANPDVLPRPMMNIINGGAHADNGLDAQEFMIIPNGAESEVQAIRMGAEIFHNLKKILKSGHNSTNVGDEGGFAPNFNTCQEALDTIIAAIRSAGYEPGRQVSIGLDVASSEFYSNGIYKFEGRELTSDEMISFYEQLISDYPIISIEDALAEEDWDGWKKLTEKIGDRCQLVGDDLFVTNPSRLQRGITNGVANAILIKVNQIGSLTETLNTIRMAQNANYGVIISHRSGETEDTTIADLAVATNAGQIKTGSMSRTDRMAKYNQLIRIEEELDKSAKYGL
;
A
#
# COMPACT_ATOMS: atom_id res chain seq x y z
N MET A 1 -32.66 -10.02 3.49
CA MET A 1 -32.05 -8.91 4.29
C MET A 1 -30.95 -9.51 5.13
N LEU A 2 -29.72 -9.10 4.89
CA LEU A 2 -28.52 -9.61 5.56
C LEU A 2 -28.28 -8.85 6.86
N LYS A 3 -29.02 -9.15 7.95
CA LYS A 3 -28.89 -8.42 9.21
C LYS A 3 -27.60 -8.77 9.95
N ILE A 4 -26.92 -7.76 10.45
CA ILE A 4 -25.78 -7.90 11.34
C ILE A 4 -26.28 -8.49 12.68
N LYS A 5 -25.76 -9.66 13.05
CA LYS A 5 -26.13 -10.35 14.30
C LYS A 5 -25.13 -10.10 15.42
N ASN A 6 -23.86 -10.04 15.08
CA ASN A 6 -22.77 -9.81 16.03
C ASN A 6 -21.59 -9.11 15.37
N ILE A 7 -20.95 -8.23 16.11
CA ILE A 7 -19.66 -7.60 15.79
C ILE A 7 -18.78 -7.79 17.02
N HIS A 8 -17.55 -8.27 16.83
CA HIS A 8 -16.61 -8.48 17.91
C HIS A 8 -15.18 -8.20 17.45
N ALA A 9 -14.54 -7.24 18.08
CA ALA A 9 -13.15 -6.92 17.84
C ALA A 9 -12.23 -7.46 18.93
N ARG A 10 -10.98 -7.73 18.55
CA ARG A 10 -9.89 -8.14 19.45
C ARG A 10 -8.57 -7.51 19.03
N GLN A 11 -7.65 -7.47 19.97
CA GLN A 11 -6.24 -7.16 19.70
C GLN A 11 -5.55 -8.44 19.21
N ILE A 12 -4.81 -8.32 18.13
CA ILE A 12 -3.91 -9.34 17.58
C ILE A 12 -2.51 -8.74 17.38
N MET A 13 -1.56 -9.51 16.87
CA MET A 13 -0.20 -9.03 16.60
C MET A 13 0.02 -8.87 15.09
N ASP A 14 0.67 -7.80 14.69
CA ASP A 14 1.12 -7.57 13.32
C ASP A 14 2.45 -8.28 13.02
N SER A 15 2.94 -8.18 11.77
CA SER A 15 4.18 -8.78 11.30
C SER A 15 5.46 -8.28 11.99
N ARG A 16 5.36 -7.16 12.73
CA ARG A 16 6.45 -6.59 13.53
C ARG A 16 6.35 -6.93 15.01
N GLY A 17 5.32 -7.71 15.40
CA GLY A 17 5.04 -8.02 16.80
C GLY A 17 4.43 -6.86 17.58
N ASN A 18 3.86 -5.85 16.91
CA ASN A 18 3.07 -4.80 17.54
C ASN A 18 1.58 -5.15 17.53
N PRO A 19 0.80 -4.70 18.53
CA PRO A 19 -0.63 -4.87 18.52
C PRO A 19 -1.30 -4.20 17.34
N THR A 20 -2.32 -4.86 16.79
CA THR A 20 -3.28 -4.29 15.86
C THR A 20 -4.68 -4.84 16.13
N ILE A 21 -5.70 -4.32 15.43
CA ILE A 21 -7.09 -4.69 15.65
C ILE A 21 -7.58 -5.65 14.57
N GLU A 22 -8.31 -6.68 14.97
CA GLU A 22 -9.06 -7.59 14.12
C GLU A 22 -10.54 -7.58 14.51
N CYS A 23 -11.43 -7.61 13.54
CA CYS A 23 -12.87 -7.62 13.75
C CYS A 23 -13.52 -8.83 13.08
N ASP A 24 -14.46 -9.46 13.80
CA ASP A 24 -15.36 -10.51 13.32
C ASP A 24 -16.79 -9.96 13.20
N ILE A 25 -17.44 -10.25 12.07
CA ILE A 25 -18.86 -9.96 11.87
C ILE A 25 -19.60 -11.27 11.55
N LYS A 26 -20.73 -11.50 12.22
CA LYS A 26 -21.67 -12.59 11.93
C LYS A 26 -23.00 -12.03 11.47
N LEU A 27 -23.54 -12.55 10.39
CA LEU A 27 -24.84 -12.19 9.86
C LEU A 27 -25.93 -13.17 10.32
N SER A 28 -27.20 -12.76 10.23
CA SER A 28 -28.36 -13.57 10.66
C SER A 28 -28.47 -14.90 9.92
N GLY A 29 -27.97 -15.01 8.69
CA GLY A 29 -27.92 -16.25 7.89
C GLY A 29 -26.74 -17.17 8.24
N GLY A 30 -25.89 -16.83 9.21
CA GLY A 30 -24.71 -17.61 9.60
C GLY A 30 -23.42 -17.23 8.88
N ALA A 31 -23.49 -16.42 7.84
CA ALA A 31 -22.29 -15.93 7.14
C ALA A 31 -21.39 -15.13 8.11
N PHE A 32 -20.10 -15.24 7.87
CA PHE A 32 -19.04 -14.71 8.73
C PHE A 32 -18.04 -13.93 7.90
N GLY A 33 -17.58 -12.81 8.41
CA GLY A 33 -16.48 -12.03 7.85
C GLY A 33 -15.47 -11.66 8.93
N ARG A 34 -14.20 -11.63 8.59
CA ARG A 34 -13.08 -11.24 9.42
C ARG A 34 -12.16 -10.33 8.65
N ALA A 35 -11.63 -9.30 9.28
CA ALA A 35 -10.59 -8.44 8.72
C ALA A 35 -9.67 -7.94 9.82
N ALA A 36 -8.39 -7.82 9.49
CA ALA A 36 -7.36 -7.24 10.33
C ALA A 36 -6.79 -5.97 9.68
N VAL A 37 -6.47 -4.98 10.50
CA VAL A 37 -6.02 -3.67 10.03
C VAL A 37 -4.49 -3.60 10.02
N PRO A 38 -3.85 -3.15 8.92
CA PRO A 38 -2.42 -2.92 8.89
C PRO A 38 -2.02 -1.64 9.65
N SER A 39 -0.71 -1.50 9.95
CA SER A 39 -0.16 -0.37 10.70
C SER A 39 1.14 0.15 10.07
N GLY A 40 1.29 1.46 9.93
CA GLY A 40 2.50 2.09 9.40
C GLY A 40 3.69 2.10 10.38
N ALA A 41 4.93 2.19 9.85
CA ALA A 41 6.11 2.56 10.61
C ALA A 41 6.33 4.07 10.54
N SER A 42 6.47 4.62 9.34
CA SER A 42 6.33 6.04 9.04
C SER A 42 4.87 6.36 8.78
N THR A 43 4.41 7.53 9.17
CA THR A 43 3.04 7.99 8.95
C THR A 43 3.07 9.43 8.46
N GLY A 44 2.39 9.70 7.33
CA GLY A 44 2.20 11.06 6.84
C GLY A 44 1.41 11.91 7.85
N THR A 45 1.75 13.17 7.95
CA THR A 45 1.16 14.11 8.94
C THR A 45 -0.37 14.20 8.84
N PHE A 46 -0.92 13.91 7.67
CA PHE A 46 -2.36 14.06 7.37
C PHE A 46 -3.12 12.73 7.30
N GLU A 47 -2.53 11.62 7.75
CA GLU A 47 -3.23 10.35 7.87
C GLU A 47 -4.33 10.41 8.93
N ALA A 48 -5.41 9.64 8.74
CA ALA A 48 -6.40 9.44 9.77
C ALA A 48 -5.79 8.75 11.00
N LEU A 49 -6.28 9.09 12.20
CA LEU A 49 -5.67 8.67 13.46
C LEU A 49 -5.76 7.16 13.67
N GLU A 50 -4.63 6.49 13.71
CA GLU A 50 -4.51 5.16 14.30
C GLU A 50 -4.53 5.28 15.82
N LEU A 51 -5.65 4.88 16.46
CA LEU A 51 -5.81 5.05 17.89
C LEU A 51 -4.97 4.02 18.65
N ARG A 52 -4.02 4.52 19.45
CA ARG A 52 -3.13 3.76 20.31
C ARG A 52 -3.41 4.10 21.78
N ASP A 53 -3.24 3.10 22.68
CA ASP A 53 -3.56 3.23 24.09
C ASP A 53 -2.62 4.16 24.86
N GLY A 54 -1.37 4.33 24.38
CA GLY A 54 -0.33 4.98 25.16
C GLY A 54 0.10 4.12 26.36
N GLY A 55 0.70 4.76 27.37
CA GLY A 55 1.13 4.08 28.58
C GLY A 55 2.33 3.16 28.38
N THR A 56 2.48 2.12 29.22
CA THR A 56 3.67 1.25 29.26
C THR A 56 3.49 -0.08 28.52
N SER A 57 2.26 -0.59 28.43
CA SER A 57 1.97 -1.85 27.73
C SER A 57 2.30 -1.73 26.23
N TYR A 58 3.04 -2.72 25.72
CA TYR A 58 3.53 -2.69 24.31
C TYR A 58 4.22 -1.37 23.96
N MET A 59 4.90 -0.75 24.91
CA MET A 59 5.59 0.55 24.70
C MET A 59 4.63 1.65 24.17
N GLY A 60 3.38 1.64 24.65
CA GLY A 60 2.33 2.58 24.25
C GLY A 60 1.57 2.20 22.98
N LYS A 61 1.94 1.10 22.31
CA LYS A 61 1.35 0.69 21.03
C LYS A 61 0.10 -0.19 21.14
N GLY A 62 -0.47 -0.41 22.36
CA GLY A 62 -1.71 -1.16 22.55
C GLY A 62 -2.88 -0.57 21.77
N VAL A 63 -3.91 -1.38 21.49
CA VAL A 63 -5.11 -0.98 20.72
C VAL A 63 -6.41 -1.33 21.45
N LEU A 64 -6.36 -1.56 22.77
CA LEU A 64 -7.54 -1.95 23.54
C LEU A 64 -8.61 -0.87 23.59
N THR A 65 -8.24 0.40 23.51
CA THR A 65 -9.18 1.52 23.38
C THR A 65 -9.96 1.44 22.07
N ALA A 66 -9.28 1.19 20.95
CA ALA A 66 -9.93 0.98 19.67
C ALA A 66 -10.84 -0.27 19.68
N VAL A 67 -10.36 -1.38 20.27
CA VAL A 67 -11.16 -2.60 20.48
C VAL A 67 -12.43 -2.30 21.29
N LYS A 68 -12.31 -1.55 22.37
CA LYS A 68 -13.44 -1.12 23.20
C LYS A 68 -14.43 -0.26 22.40
N ASN A 69 -13.92 0.68 21.61
CA ASN A 69 -14.75 1.53 20.74
C ASN A 69 -15.56 0.69 19.74
N VAL A 70 -14.98 -0.35 19.15
CA VAL A 70 -15.74 -1.28 18.30
C VAL A 70 -16.80 -2.01 19.11
N ASN A 71 -16.45 -2.64 20.24
CA ASN A 71 -17.34 -3.54 20.96
C ASN A 71 -18.46 -2.82 21.69
N GLU A 72 -18.21 -1.61 22.24
CA GLU A 72 -19.15 -0.88 23.11
C GLU A 72 -19.86 0.29 22.40
N ILE A 73 -19.32 0.82 21.28
CA ILE A 73 -19.91 1.98 20.59
C ILE A 73 -20.38 1.60 19.18
N ILE A 74 -19.49 1.07 18.33
CA ILE A 74 -19.81 0.76 16.93
C ILE A 74 -20.77 -0.44 16.86
N ALA A 75 -20.48 -1.55 17.54
CA ALA A 75 -21.28 -2.76 17.46
C ALA A 75 -22.74 -2.53 17.86
N PRO A 76 -23.07 -1.90 19.01
CA PRO A 76 -24.47 -1.62 19.37
C PRO A 76 -25.20 -0.74 18.34
N ALA A 77 -24.49 0.17 17.67
CA ALA A 77 -25.06 1.07 16.68
C ALA A 77 -25.37 0.41 15.33
N LEU A 78 -24.69 -0.71 15.00
CA LEU A 78 -24.82 -1.40 13.71
C LEU A 78 -25.59 -2.72 13.80
N ILE A 79 -25.62 -3.40 14.94
CA ILE A 79 -26.37 -4.67 15.11
C ILE A 79 -27.84 -4.48 14.72
N GLY A 80 -28.38 -5.41 13.94
CA GLY A 80 -29.76 -5.40 13.42
C GLY A 80 -29.92 -4.67 12.09
N LEU A 81 -28.94 -3.87 11.66
CA LEU A 81 -28.97 -3.19 10.35
C LEU A 81 -28.68 -4.18 9.20
N ASP A 82 -28.97 -3.76 7.99
CA ASP A 82 -28.70 -4.53 6.76
C ASP A 82 -27.23 -4.37 6.35
N ALA A 83 -26.48 -5.45 6.44
CA ALA A 83 -25.06 -5.51 6.10
C ALA A 83 -24.74 -5.18 4.66
N SER A 84 -25.69 -5.33 3.72
CA SER A 84 -25.48 -5.03 2.30
C SER A 84 -25.35 -3.53 1.99
N GLN A 85 -25.61 -2.67 2.97
CA GLN A 85 -25.58 -1.23 2.83
C GLN A 85 -24.20 -0.65 3.25
N GLN A 86 -23.12 -1.13 2.61
CA GLN A 86 -21.73 -0.78 2.98
C GLN A 86 -21.55 0.72 3.21
N THR A 87 -21.88 1.55 2.21
CA THR A 87 -21.72 3.01 2.28
C THR A 87 -22.45 3.62 3.47
N ALA A 88 -23.73 3.26 3.67
CA ALA A 88 -24.53 3.82 4.75
C ALA A 88 -24.02 3.40 6.13
N LEU A 89 -23.43 2.19 6.26
CA LEU A 89 -22.83 1.72 7.49
C LEU A 89 -21.50 2.39 7.79
N ASP A 90 -20.67 2.61 6.78
CA ASP A 90 -19.43 3.38 6.91
C ASP A 90 -19.74 4.84 7.29
N GLU A 91 -20.68 5.50 6.62
CA GLU A 91 -21.15 6.86 6.95
C GLU A 91 -21.68 6.94 8.39
N ARG A 92 -22.38 5.90 8.84
CA ARG A 92 -22.86 5.84 10.23
C ARG A 92 -21.72 5.76 11.24
N MET A 93 -20.67 4.99 10.95
CA MET A 93 -19.47 4.94 11.80
C MET A 93 -18.73 6.28 11.82
N LEU A 94 -18.60 6.93 10.67
CA LEU A 94 -18.02 8.27 10.57
C LEU A 94 -18.82 9.32 11.37
N ALA A 95 -20.15 9.25 11.31
CA ALA A 95 -21.01 10.13 12.11
C ALA A 95 -20.93 9.88 13.61
N LEU A 96 -20.69 8.63 14.06
CA LEU A 96 -20.44 8.29 15.46
C LEU A 96 -19.11 8.86 15.97
N ASP A 97 -18.09 8.88 15.12
CA ASP A 97 -16.82 9.54 15.43
C ASP A 97 -17.01 11.06 15.46
N GLY A 98 -17.56 11.64 14.42
CA GLY A 98 -17.89 13.06 14.29
C GLY A 98 -16.69 13.99 14.17
N THR A 99 -15.46 13.46 14.02
CA THR A 99 -14.24 14.25 13.81
C THR A 99 -13.70 14.04 12.38
N PRO A 100 -13.04 15.05 11.79
CA PRO A 100 -12.49 14.91 10.42
C PRO A 100 -11.45 13.81 10.30
N ASN A 101 -10.67 13.58 11.35
CA ASN A 101 -9.50 12.71 11.36
C ASN A 101 -9.72 11.40 12.14
N LYS A 102 -10.98 11.10 12.51
CA LYS A 102 -11.37 9.90 13.30
C LYS A 102 -10.71 9.83 14.68
N ASP A 103 -10.53 10.99 15.33
CA ASP A 103 -9.80 11.13 16.60
C ASP A 103 -10.51 10.49 17.79
N LYS A 104 -11.84 10.29 17.69
CA LYS A 104 -12.64 9.78 18.80
C LYS A 104 -12.70 8.26 18.86
N LEU A 105 -12.97 7.60 17.73
CA LEU A 105 -13.10 6.15 17.66
C LEU A 105 -11.81 5.47 17.19
N GLY A 106 -11.04 6.14 16.36
CA GLY A 106 -9.85 5.64 15.69
C GLY A 106 -10.15 5.10 14.29
N ALA A 107 -9.33 5.46 13.31
CA ALA A 107 -9.41 4.94 11.95
C ALA A 107 -9.27 3.42 11.91
N ASN A 108 -8.41 2.85 12.74
CA ASN A 108 -8.22 1.40 12.88
C ASN A 108 -9.49 0.69 13.39
N ALA A 109 -10.21 1.28 14.34
CA ALA A 109 -11.49 0.74 14.81
C ALA A 109 -12.55 0.72 13.70
N ILE A 110 -12.74 1.85 13.01
CA ILE A 110 -13.71 2.00 11.92
C ILE A 110 -13.38 1.05 10.76
N LEU A 111 -12.12 1.04 10.32
CA LEU A 111 -11.68 0.23 9.20
C LEU A 111 -11.85 -1.27 9.46
N SER A 112 -11.54 -1.75 10.67
CA SER A 112 -11.69 -3.17 11.01
C SER A 112 -13.11 -3.67 10.80
N VAL A 113 -14.10 -2.87 11.16
CA VAL A 113 -15.53 -3.17 10.97
C VAL A 113 -15.91 -3.04 9.50
N SER A 114 -15.48 -1.99 8.82
CA SER A 114 -15.79 -1.71 7.42
C SER A 114 -15.32 -2.86 6.51
N LEU A 115 -14.08 -3.34 6.69
CA LEU A 115 -13.54 -4.47 5.92
C LEU A 115 -14.21 -5.82 6.29
N ALA A 116 -14.37 -6.11 7.60
CA ALA A 116 -15.02 -7.33 8.05
C ALA A 116 -16.48 -7.45 7.54
N LEU A 117 -17.16 -6.31 7.38
CA LEU A 117 -18.50 -6.22 6.81
C LEU A 117 -18.49 -6.68 5.34
N ALA A 118 -17.55 -6.18 4.53
CA ALA A 118 -17.42 -6.58 3.14
C ALA A 118 -17.18 -8.10 3.00
N HIS A 119 -16.29 -8.67 3.81
CA HIS A 119 -16.07 -10.12 3.87
C HIS A 119 -17.33 -10.90 4.24
N ALA A 120 -18.08 -10.43 5.25
CA ALA A 120 -19.31 -11.11 5.69
C ALA A 120 -20.38 -11.11 4.62
N VAL A 121 -20.53 -10.02 3.87
CA VAL A 121 -21.52 -9.90 2.78
C VAL A 121 -21.11 -10.71 1.57
N ALA A 122 -19.84 -10.68 1.16
CA ALA A 122 -19.32 -11.52 0.09
C ALA A 122 -19.60 -13.01 0.35
N ASN A 123 -19.28 -13.47 1.57
CA ASN A 123 -19.55 -14.83 2.01
C ASN A 123 -21.04 -15.16 2.04
N ALA A 124 -21.91 -14.23 2.47
CA ALA A 124 -23.36 -14.43 2.45
C ALA A 124 -23.95 -14.54 1.04
N GLN A 125 -23.32 -13.89 0.08
CA GLN A 125 -23.70 -13.94 -1.33
C GLN A 125 -23.04 -15.10 -2.09
N HIS A 126 -22.14 -15.84 -1.44
CA HIS A 126 -21.35 -16.91 -2.05
C HIS A 126 -20.54 -16.45 -3.28
N ILE A 127 -19.99 -15.24 -3.22
CA ILE A 127 -19.12 -14.68 -4.24
C ILE A 127 -17.76 -14.33 -3.65
N PRO A 128 -16.67 -14.38 -4.44
CA PRO A 128 -15.35 -13.92 -4.00
C PRO A 128 -15.37 -12.46 -3.59
N LEU A 129 -14.46 -12.08 -2.69
CA LEU A 129 -14.41 -10.72 -2.15
C LEU A 129 -14.19 -9.68 -3.25
N TYR A 130 -13.25 -9.94 -4.19
CA TYR A 130 -12.99 -8.99 -5.28
C TYR A 130 -14.24 -8.71 -6.14
N ARG A 131 -15.12 -9.68 -6.36
CA ARG A 131 -16.39 -9.48 -7.08
C ARG A 131 -17.38 -8.65 -6.28
N TYR A 132 -17.46 -8.88 -4.97
CA TYR A 132 -18.29 -8.04 -4.10
C TYR A 132 -17.80 -6.59 -4.08
N LEU A 133 -16.48 -6.38 -3.89
CA LEU A 133 -15.87 -5.06 -3.92
C LEU A 133 -16.09 -4.37 -5.28
N ALA A 134 -15.97 -5.10 -6.39
CA ALA A 134 -16.25 -4.58 -7.72
C ALA A 134 -17.72 -4.14 -7.88
N ASN A 135 -18.67 -4.91 -7.35
CA ASN A 135 -20.09 -4.54 -7.38
C ASN A 135 -20.36 -3.22 -6.65
N ILE A 136 -19.82 -3.03 -5.44
CA ILE A 136 -20.00 -1.78 -4.70
C ILE A 136 -19.19 -0.62 -5.30
N TYR A 137 -18.09 -0.92 -5.97
CA TYR A 137 -17.31 0.06 -6.72
C TYR A 137 -17.99 0.46 -8.05
N GLY A 138 -18.83 -0.41 -8.61
CA GLY A 138 -19.47 -0.20 -9.91
C GLY A 138 -18.62 -0.65 -11.11
N ASN A 139 -17.64 -1.53 -10.89
CA ASN A 139 -16.84 -2.15 -11.95
C ASN A 139 -17.53 -3.46 -12.42
N ALA A 140 -18.04 -3.46 -13.64
CA ALA A 140 -18.69 -4.63 -14.21
C ALA A 140 -17.72 -5.76 -14.63
N ASN A 141 -16.45 -5.43 -14.86
CA ASN A 141 -15.42 -6.33 -15.36
C ASN A 141 -14.14 -6.25 -14.52
N PRO A 142 -14.11 -6.82 -13.30
CA PRO A 142 -12.91 -6.87 -12.46
C PRO A 142 -11.98 -7.98 -12.96
N ASP A 143 -11.29 -7.74 -14.06
CA ASP A 143 -10.49 -8.74 -14.78
C ASP A 143 -9.01 -8.35 -14.94
N VAL A 144 -8.59 -7.22 -14.40
CA VAL A 144 -7.21 -6.75 -14.43
C VAL A 144 -6.47 -7.16 -13.15
N LEU A 145 -5.51 -8.09 -13.30
CA LEU A 145 -4.53 -8.42 -12.26
C LEU A 145 -3.53 -7.25 -12.15
N PRO A 146 -3.25 -6.77 -10.95
CA PRO A 146 -2.36 -5.63 -10.76
C PRO A 146 -0.91 -6.02 -11.01
N ARG A 147 -0.14 -5.16 -11.69
CA ARG A 147 1.31 -5.33 -11.83
C ARG A 147 1.99 -5.13 -10.47
N PRO A 148 2.73 -6.14 -9.93
CA PRO A 148 3.37 -6.00 -8.63
C PRO A 148 4.61 -5.09 -8.70
N MET A 149 4.74 -4.22 -7.70
CA MET A 149 5.91 -3.41 -7.40
C MET A 149 6.58 -4.02 -6.16
N MET A 150 7.63 -4.82 -6.39
CA MET A 150 8.22 -5.69 -5.36
C MET A 150 9.44 -5.04 -4.73
N ASN A 151 9.35 -4.61 -3.46
CA ASN A 151 10.45 -4.01 -2.72
C ASN A 151 11.54 -5.04 -2.40
N ILE A 152 12.66 -5.07 -3.14
CA ILE A 152 13.72 -6.07 -3.00
C ILE A 152 14.98 -5.57 -2.26
N ILE A 153 15.19 -4.25 -2.16
CA ILE A 153 16.23 -3.62 -1.32
C ILE A 153 15.58 -2.51 -0.49
N ASN A 154 15.85 -2.51 0.80
CA ASN A 154 15.37 -1.54 1.78
C ASN A 154 16.50 -0.59 2.20
N GLY A 155 16.16 0.66 2.41
CA GLY A 155 16.96 1.70 3.06
C GLY A 155 16.09 2.59 3.94
N GLY A 156 16.52 3.83 4.20
CA GLY A 156 15.78 4.81 4.98
C GLY A 156 15.26 4.28 6.30
N ALA A 157 14.01 4.59 6.63
CA ALA A 157 13.36 4.11 7.85
C ALA A 157 13.10 2.58 7.87
N HIS A 158 13.21 1.88 6.74
CA HIS A 158 12.97 0.43 6.61
C HIS A 158 14.20 -0.43 6.87
N ALA A 159 15.41 0.15 7.00
CA ALA A 159 16.65 -0.59 7.23
C ALA A 159 17.69 0.26 7.96
N ASP A 160 18.45 -0.36 8.86
CA ASP A 160 19.59 0.28 9.53
C ASP A 160 20.85 0.12 8.64
N ASN A 161 20.93 0.96 7.60
CA ASN A 161 22.05 1.01 6.64
C ASN A 161 22.28 2.43 6.14
N GLY A 162 23.18 2.63 5.16
CA GLY A 162 23.57 3.96 4.67
C GLY A 162 22.72 4.50 3.52
N LEU A 163 21.65 3.82 3.10
CA LEU A 163 20.76 4.28 2.04
C LEU A 163 19.71 5.26 2.58
N ASP A 164 19.60 6.45 1.99
CA ASP A 164 18.57 7.41 2.35
C ASP A 164 17.22 7.09 1.69
N ALA A 165 17.22 6.62 0.43
CA ALA A 165 16.00 6.17 -0.24
C ALA A 165 15.47 4.89 0.41
N GLN A 166 14.15 4.84 0.67
CA GLN A 166 13.51 3.84 1.52
C GLN A 166 13.33 2.49 0.84
N GLU A 167 12.95 2.47 -0.45
CA GLU A 167 12.66 1.24 -1.17
C GLU A 167 13.14 1.27 -2.61
N PHE A 168 13.70 0.12 -3.03
CA PHE A 168 14.06 -0.16 -4.42
C PHE A 168 13.25 -1.36 -4.89
N MET A 169 12.35 -1.12 -5.83
CA MET A 169 11.38 -2.10 -6.29
C MET A 169 11.72 -2.62 -7.69
N ILE A 170 11.44 -3.88 -7.96
CA ILE A 170 11.34 -4.43 -9.31
C ILE A 170 9.89 -4.50 -9.75
N ILE A 171 9.66 -4.23 -11.03
CA ILE A 171 8.36 -4.22 -11.67
C ILE A 171 8.40 -5.13 -12.90
N PRO A 172 7.83 -6.34 -12.85
CA PRO A 172 7.83 -7.30 -13.97
C PRO A 172 6.86 -6.89 -15.07
N ASN A 173 7.14 -5.76 -15.74
CA ASN A 173 6.26 -5.18 -16.76
C ASN A 173 6.18 -6.00 -18.07
N GLY A 174 7.11 -6.91 -18.31
CA GLY A 174 7.10 -7.83 -19.45
C GLY A 174 6.51 -9.21 -19.14
N ALA A 175 5.88 -9.41 -17.98
CA ALA A 175 5.13 -10.63 -17.70
C ALA A 175 3.79 -10.67 -18.47
N GLU A 176 3.32 -11.86 -18.78
CA GLU A 176 2.05 -12.09 -19.48
C GLU A 176 0.93 -12.53 -18.52
N SER A 177 1.27 -12.81 -17.26
CA SER A 177 0.35 -13.26 -16.21
C SER A 177 0.89 -12.93 -14.83
N GLU A 178 0.03 -12.94 -13.82
CA GLU A 178 0.41 -12.73 -12.41
C GLU A 178 1.37 -13.81 -11.92
N VAL A 179 1.06 -15.08 -12.24
CA VAL A 179 1.95 -16.21 -11.90
C VAL A 179 3.35 -16.02 -12.51
N GLN A 180 3.44 -15.55 -13.76
CA GLN A 180 4.72 -15.26 -14.39
C GLN A 180 5.45 -14.11 -13.69
N ALA A 181 4.75 -13.03 -13.34
CA ALA A 181 5.32 -11.89 -12.64
C ALA A 181 5.90 -12.29 -11.28
N ILE A 182 5.17 -13.07 -10.50
CA ILE A 182 5.61 -13.60 -9.20
C ILE A 182 6.83 -14.52 -9.37
N ARG A 183 6.85 -15.38 -10.39
CA ARG A 183 8.02 -16.21 -10.71
C ARG A 183 9.24 -15.36 -11.01
N MET A 184 9.10 -14.35 -11.89
CA MET A 184 10.19 -13.42 -12.22
C MET A 184 10.73 -12.73 -10.98
N GLY A 185 9.84 -12.24 -10.13
CA GLY A 185 10.20 -11.63 -8.85
C GLY A 185 11.00 -12.58 -7.94
N ALA A 186 10.54 -13.82 -7.77
CA ALA A 186 11.21 -14.83 -6.95
C ALA A 186 12.61 -15.18 -7.50
N GLU A 187 12.73 -15.38 -8.81
CA GLU A 187 14.01 -15.70 -9.45
C GLU A 187 15.01 -14.55 -9.31
N ILE A 188 14.57 -13.30 -9.48
CA ILE A 188 15.42 -12.11 -9.27
C ILE A 188 15.82 -11.98 -7.80
N PHE A 189 14.87 -12.12 -6.87
CA PHE A 189 15.12 -12.07 -5.43
C PHE A 189 16.19 -13.08 -5.01
N HIS A 190 16.12 -14.33 -5.46
CA HIS A 190 17.11 -15.35 -5.12
C HIS A 190 18.47 -15.12 -5.80
N ASN A 191 18.51 -14.54 -7.00
CA ASN A 191 19.78 -14.14 -7.64
C ASN A 191 20.38 -12.93 -6.93
N LEU A 192 19.59 -11.94 -6.50
CA LEU A 192 20.04 -10.84 -5.68
C LEU A 192 20.69 -11.33 -4.38
N LYS A 193 20.06 -12.31 -3.70
CA LYS A 193 20.63 -12.93 -2.50
C LYS A 193 22.01 -13.53 -2.74
N LYS A 194 22.22 -14.20 -3.89
CA LYS A 194 23.54 -14.77 -4.24
C LYS A 194 24.56 -13.67 -4.48
N ILE A 195 24.20 -12.61 -5.19
CA ILE A 195 25.08 -11.47 -5.49
C ILE A 195 25.50 -10.78 -4.18
N LEU A 196 24.55 -10.44 -3.32
CA LEU A 196 24.81 -9.83 -2.02
C LEU A 196 25.75 -10.68 -1.16
N LYS A 197 25.51 -11.99 -1.10
CA LYS A 197 26.35 -12.93 -0.34
C LYS A 197 27.77 -13.00 -0.90
N SER A 198 27.94 -13.02 -2.21
CA SER A 198 29.27 -13.04 -2.86
C SER A 198 30.04 -11.73 -2.67
N GLY A 199 29.31 -10.59 -2.58
CA GLY A 199 29.87 -9.29 -2.25
C GLY A 199 30.03 -9.02 -0.75
N HIS A 200 29.88 -10.05 0.10
CA HIS A 200 29.96 -9.94 1.58
C HIS A 200 28.96 -8.94 2.20
N ASN A 201 27.86 -8.66 1.50
CA ASN A 201 26.76 -7.83 2.01
C ASN A 201 25.76 -8.68 2.83
N SER A 202 25.01 -7.99 3.70
CA SER A 202 23.93 -8.59 4.47
C SER A 202 22.84 -9.15 3.55
N THR A 203 22.37 -10.36 3.88
CA THR A 203 21.17 -10.96 3.29
C THR A 203 20.02 -11.07 4.28
N ASN A 204 20.09 -10.30 5.39
CA ASN A 204 18.97 -10.11 6.29
C ASN A 204 17.89 -9.29 5.58
N VAL A 205 16.65 -9.52 5.96
CA VAL A 205 15.50 -8.84 5.35
C VAL A 205 14.89 -7.85 6.33
N GLY A 206 14.42 -6.72 5.82
CA GLY A 206 13.67 -5.72 6.56
C GLY A 206 12.20 -6.12 6.78
N ASP A 207 11.42 -5.18 7.30
CA ASP A 207 10.01 -5.38 7.67
C ASP A 207 9.14 -5.82 6.49
N GLU A 208 9.48 -5.40 5.27
CA GLU A 208 8.74 -5.72 4.05
C GLU A 208 9.31 -6.88 3.24
N GLY A 209 10.32 -7.56 3.79
CA GLY A 209 10.88 -8.78 3.20
C GLY A 209 11.98 -8.55 2.16
N GLY A 210 12.32 -7.29 1.80
CA GLY A 210 13.46 -6.94 0.97
C GLY A 210 14.78 -7.02 1.75
N PHE A 211 15.92 -7.18 1.05
CA PHE A 211 17.23 -7.23 1.68
C PHE A 211 17.65 -5.85 2.21
N ALA A 212 18.47 -5.83 3.24
CA ALA A 212 19.03 -4.63 3.84
C ALA A 212 20.58 -4.66 3.76
N PRO A 213 21.17 -4.48 2.56
CA PRO A 213 22.62 -4.45 2.41
C PRO A 213 23.20 -3.13 2.91
N ASN A 214 24.50 -3.12 3.26
CA ASN A 214 25.22 -1.91 3.65
C ASN A 214 25.68 -1.12 2.41
N PHE A 215 24.74 -0.52 1.71
CA PHE A 215 24.99 0.40 0.60
C PHE A 215 24.89 1.86 1.11
N ASN A 216 25.52 2.79 0.39
CA ASN A 216 25.56 4.19 0.75
C ASN A 216 24.92 5.10 -0.31
N THR A 217 24.64 4.58 -1.50
CA THR A 217 24.09 5.35 -2.62
C THR A 217 23.03 4.59 -3.35
N CYS A 218 22.07 5.31 -3.95
CA CYS A 218 21.09 4.74 -4.86
C CYS A 218 21.74 3.98 -6.00
N GLN A 219 22.87 4.47 -6.52
CA GLN A 219 23.57 3.85 -7.64
C GLN A 219 24.08 2.44 -7.28
N GLU A 220 24.66 2.23 -6.09
CA GLU A 220 25.10 0.89 -5.63
C GLU A 220 23.92 -0.10 -5.60
N ALA A 221 22.76 0.35 -5.11
CA ALA A 221 21.55 -0.47 -5.05
C ALA A 221 21.03 -0.78 -6.46
N LEU A 222 20.94 0.22 -7.34
CA LEU A 222 20.44 0.09 -8.70
C LEU A 222 21.34 -0.82 -9.55
N ASP A 223 22.66 -0.65 -9.50
CA ASP A 223 23.62 -1.51 -10.23
C ASP A 223 23.50 -2.97 -9.77
N THR A 224 23.31 -3.19 -8.46
CA THR A 224 23.13 -4.53 -7.91
C THR A 224 21.80 -5.16 -8.35
N ILE A 225 20.72 -4.40 -8.43
CA ILE A 225 19.42 -4.86 -8.93
C ILE A 225 19.51 -5.20 -10.41
N ILE A 226 20.14 -4.35 -11.23
CA ILE A 226 20.37 -4.61 -12.67
C ILE A 226 21.16 -5.91 -12.88
N ALA A 227 22.21 -6.12 -12.07
CA ALA A 227 22.97 -7.37 -12.11
C ALA A 227 22.11 -8.58 -11.72
N ALA A 228 21.22 -8.45 -10.73
CA ALA A 228 20.31 -9.51 -10.31
C ALA A 228 19.28 -9.86 -11.39
N ILE A 229 18.69 -8.85 -12.06
CA ILE A 229 17.74 -9.02 -13.17
C ILE A 229 18.43 -9.80 -14.32
N ARG A 230 19.64 -9.38 -14.73
CA ARG A 230 20.41 -10.05 -15.77
C ARG A 230 20.81 -11.47 -15.36
N SER A 231 21.24 -11.68 -14.11
CA SER A 231 21.60 -13.00 -13.59
C SER A 231 20.41 -13.97 -13.52
N ALA A 232 19.20 -13.45 -13.41
CA ALA A 232 17.97 -14.23 -13.48
C ALA A 232 17.54 -14.55 -14.93
N GLY A 233 18.24 -14.00 -15.94
CA GLY A 233 17.96 -14.24 -17.35
C GLY A 233 16.94 -13.26 -17.96
N TYR A 234 16.65 -12.15 -17.27
CA TYR A 234 15.72 -11.13 -17.75
C TYR A 234 16.44 -9.88 -18.26
N GLU A 235 15.76 -9.13 -19.14
CA GLU A 235 16.26 -7.91 -19.73
C GLU A 235 15.74 -6.68 -18.98
N PRO A 236 16.64 -5.90 -18.30
CA PRO A 236 16.25 -4.65 -17.65
C PRO A 236 15.60 -3.66 -18.62
N GLY A 237 14.53 -3.01 -18.19
CA GLY A 237 13.76 -2.04 -18.98
C GLY A 237 12.74 -2.66 -19.93
N ARG A 238 13.02 -3.82 -20.50
CA ARG A 238 12.09 -4.49 -21.40
C ARG A 238 11.16 -5.46 -20.67
N GLN A 239 11.71 -6.33 -19.82
CA GLN A 239 10.96 -7.33 -19.08
C GLN A 239 10.74 -6.94 -17.62
N VAL A 240 11.72 -6.26 -17.03
CA VAL A 240 11.67 -5.82 -15.64
C VAL A 240 12.17 -4.39 -15.57
N SER A 241 11.33 -3.50 -15.07
CA SER A 241 11.68 -2.12 -14.77
C SER A 241 11.90 -1.95 -13.26
N ILE A 242 12.33 -0.74 -12.88
CA ILE A 242 12.61 -0.38 -11.49
C ILE A 242 11.61 0.69 -11.03
N GLY A 243 11.20 0.62 -9.77
CA GLY A 243 10.52 1.67 -9.04
C GLY A 243 11.31 2.06 -7.81
N LEU A 244 11.17 3.30 -7.38
CA LEU A 244 11.73 3.83 -6.15
C LEU A 244 10.61 4.32 -5.24
N ASP A 245 10.79 4.14 -3.94
CA ASP A 245 10.14 4.95 -2.90
C ASP A 245 11.25 5.68 -2.14
N VAL A 246 11.24 6.99 -2.23
CA VAL A 246 12.33 7.81 -1.68
C VAL A 246 11.98 8.29 -0.27
N ALA A 247 10.68 8.43 0.05
CA ALA A 247 10.18 8.93 1.33
C ALA A 247 10.88 10.25 1.75
N SER A 248 10.96 11.21 0.83
CA SER A 248 11.83 12.39 0.95
C SER A 248 11.49 13.31 2.11
N SER A 249 10.30 13.20 2.70
CA SER A 249 9.92 13.94 3.91
C SER A 249 10.82 13.60 5.10
N GLU A 250 11.37 12.39 5.17
CA GLU A 250 12.21 11.91 6.27
C GLU A 250 13.56 12.66 6.39
N PHE A 251 14.08 13.20 5.28
CA PHE A 251 15.36 13.92 5.25
C PHE A 251 15.23 15.38 4.76
N TYR A 252 13.99 15.90 4.72
CA TYR A 252 13.71 17.29 4.36
C TYR A 252 13.58 18.19 5.58
N SER A 253 14.25 19.33 5.57
CA SER A 253 14.11 20.35 6.60
C SER A 253 14.43 21.74 6.06
N ASN A 254 13.58 22.72 6.35
CA ASN A 254 13.80 24.13 6.01
C ASN A 254 14.16 24.42 4.53
N GLY A 255 13.52 23.69 3.60
CA GLY A 255 13.76 23.87 2.17
C GLY A 255 14.95 23.10 1.60
N ILE A 256 15.61 22.26 2.42
CA ILE A 256 16.81 21.51 2.06
C ILE A 256 16.58 20.01 2.30
N TYR A 257 17.00 19.22 1.34
CA TYR A 257 17.07 17.76 1.40
C TYR A 257 18.50 17.32 1.75
N LYS A 258 18.66 16.59 2.86
CA LYS A 258 19.95 15.98 3.24
C LYS A 258 20.00 14.56 2.67
N PHE A 259 20.52 14.42 1.46
CA PHE A 259 20.47 13.20 0.69
C PHE A 259 21.85 12.78 0.20
N GLU A 260 22.26 11.54 0.47
CA GLU A 260 23.57 10.96 0.16
C GLU A 260 24.75 11.86 0.62
N GLY A 261 24.64 12.37 1.84
CA GLY A 261 25.66 13.22 2.46
C GLY A 261 25.76 14.64 1.86
N ARG A 262 24.82 15.04 0.99
CA ARG A 262 24.74 16.37 0.37
C ARG A 262 23.54 17.14 0.89
N GLU A 263 23.61 18.47 0.84
CA GLU A 263 22.48 19.37 1.06
C GLU A 263 21.98 19.84 -0.31
N LEU A 264 20.76 19.48 -0.66
CA LEU A 264 20.18 19.70 -1.98
C LEU A 264 18.88 20.51 -1.88
N THR A 265 18.70 21.43 -2.80
CA THR A 265 17.43 22.13 -3.04
C THR A 265 16.47 21.22 -3.82
N SER A 266 15.19 21.60 -3.91
CA SER A 266 14.19 20.88 -4.75
C SER A 266 14.63 20.78 -6.20
N ASP A 267 15.22 21.85 -6.77
CA ASP A 267 15.67 21.85 -8.18
C ASP A 267 16.86 20.91 -8.40
N GLU A 268 17.75 20.76 -7.40
CA GLU A 268 18.86 19.80 -7.44
C GLU A 268 18.37 18.36 -7.28
N MET A 269 17.39 18.10 -6.41
CA MET A 269 16.73 16.78 -6.32
C MET A 269 16.03 16.40 -7.63
N ILE A 270 15.33 17.34 -8.26
CA ILE A 270 14.70 17.12 -9.58
C ILE A 270 15.75 16.73 -10.64
N SER A 271 16.89 17.44 -10.65
CA SER A 271 17.99 17.14 -11.58
C SER A 271 18.61 15.77 -11.30
N PHE A 272 18.69 15.36 -10.04
CA PHE A 272 19.15 14.02 -9.66
C PHE A 272 18.21 12.93 -10.20
N TYR A 273 16.88 13.09 -10.04
CA TYR A 273 15.91 12.11 -10.58
C TYR A 273 15.92 12.09 -12.10
N GLU A 274 16.05 13.24 -12.78
CA GLU A 274 16.15 13.28 -14.24
C GLU A 274 17.37 12.46 -14.74
N GLN A 275 18.50 12.55 -14.05
CA GLN A 275 19.67 11.75 -14.35
C GLN A 275 19.44 10.27 -14.09
N LEU A 276 18.84 9.90 -12.94
CA LEU A 276 18.57 8.50 -12.60
C LEU A 276 17.66 7.80 -13.63
N ILE A 277 16.58 8.45 -14.07
CA ILE A 277 15.67 7.87 -15.07
C ILE A 277 16.31 7.80 -16.48
N SER A 278 17.36 8.60 -16.73
CA SER A 278 18.16 8.52 -17.96
C SER A 278 19.12 7.33 -17.94
N ASP A 279 19.70 7.03 -16.79
CA ASP A 279 20.75 6.02 -16.63
C ASP A 279 20.18 4.62 -16.33
N TYR A 280 19.01 4.55 -15.71
CA TYR A 280 18.39 3.31 -15.26
C TYR A 280 16.95 3.18 -15.77
N PRO A 281 16.42 1.96 -15.94
CA PRO A 281 15.05 1.72 -16.38
C PRO A 281 14.03 1.96 -15.26
N ILE A 282 14.08 3.15 -14.67
CA ILE A 282 13.15 3.58 -13.62
C ILE A 282 11.90 4.14 -14.29
N ILE A 283 10.74 3.56 -13.95
CA ILE A 283 9.44 3.95 -14.49
C ILE A 283 8.50 4.53 -13.45
N SER A 284 8.87 4.49 -12.16
CA SER A 284 8.04 4.99 -11.07
C SER A 284 8.91 5.51 -9.93
N ILE A 285 8.58 6.69 -9.41
CA ILE A 285 9.21 7.28 -8.21
C ILE A 285 8.09 7.74 -7.27
N GLU A 286 8.07 7.16 -6.08
CA GLU A 286 7.15 7.49 -4.99
C GLU A 286 7.83 8.46 -4.03
N ASP A 287 7.07 9.45 -3.56
CA ASP A 287 7.48 10.50 -2.62
C ASP A 287 8.87 11.07 -2.90
N ALA A 288 9.06 11.45 -4.17
CA ALA A 288 10.30 12.01 -4.69
C ALA A 288 10.69 13.33 -3.99
N LEU A 289 9.73 14.07 -3.50
CA LEU A 289 9.91 15.31 -2.73
C LEU A 289 9.01 15.28 -1.48
N ALA A 290 9.30 16.17 -0.52
CA ALA A 290 8.57 16.24 0.74
C ALA A 290 7.07 16.55 0.54
N GLU A 291 6.23 16.08 1.46
CA GLU A 291 4.76 16.13 1.41
C GLU A 291 4.17 17.56 1.33
N GLU A 292 4.94 18.59 1.72
CA GLU A 292 4.53 20.00 1.64
C GLU A 292 5.33 20.83 0.62
N ASP A 293 6.25 20.22 -0.13
CA ASP A 293 6.98 20.91 -1.22
C ASP A 293 6.18 20.92 -2.53
N TRP A 294 4.97 21.49 -2.50
CA TRP A 294 4.03 21.51 -3.62
C TRP A 294 4.59 22.19 -4.88
N ASP A 295 5.42 23.23 -4.70
CA ASP A 295 6.06 23.94 -5.82
C ASP A 295 7.14 23.09 -6.47
N GLY A 296 7.94 22.39 -5.67
CA GLY A 296 8.91 21.41 -6.14
C GLY A 296 8.21 20.25 -6.88
N TRP A 297 7.16 19.69 -6.32
CA TRP A 297 6.37 18.64 -6.93
C TRP A 297 5.78 19.04 -8.30
N LYS A 298 5.31 20.29 -8.42
CA LYS A 298 4.83 20.81 -9.70
C LYS A 298 5.94 20.86 -10.74
N LYS A 299 7.09 21.42 -10.41
CA LYS A 299 8.27 21.46 -11.28
C LYS A 299 8.74 20.04 -11.67
N LEU A 300 8.78 19.12 -10.73
CA LEU A 300 9.12 17.73 -10.96
C LEU A 300 8.16 17.08 -11.97
N THR A 301 6.85 17.30 -11.79
CA THR A 301 5.82 16.76 -12.68
C THR A 301 5.97 17.31 -14.09
N GLU A 302 6.17 18.62 -14.23
CA GLU A 302 6.43 19.28 -15.53
C GLU A 302 7.71 18.77 -16.21
N LYS A 303 8.72 18.38 -15.41
CA LYS A 303 10.04 17.99 -15.92
C LYS A 303 10.11 16.54 -16.39
N ILE A 304 9.55 15.59 -15.64
CA ILE A 304 9.70 14.15 -15.89
C ILE A 304 8.39 13.36 -15.87
N GLY A 305 7.26 13.98 -15.60
CA GLY A 305 5.98 13.27 -15.43
C GLY A 305 5.44 12.60 -16.72
N ASP A 306 5.94 12.98 -17.90
CA ASP A 306 5.64 12.33 -19.18
C ASP A 306 6.47 11.04 -19.41
N ARG A 307 7.56 10.87 -18.66
CA ARG A 307 8.51 9.74 -18.78
C ARG A 307 8.50 8.80 -17.60
N CYS A 308 7.98 9.26 -16.45
CA CYS A 308 8.03 8.53 -15.20
C CYS A 308 6.72 8.70 -14.41
N GLN A 309 6.23 7.61 -13.84
CA GLN A 309 5.13 7.68 -12.87
C GLN A 309 5.62 8.35 -11.59
N LEU A 310 4.95 9.41 -11.19
CA LEU A 310 5.23 10.17 -9.97
C LEU A 310 4.12 9.91 -8.97
N VAL A 311 4.42 9.16 -7.92
CA VAL A 311 3.44 8.65 -6.97
C VAL A 311 3.46 9.48 -5.69
N GLY A 312 2.28 9.97 -5.29
CA GLY A 312 2.12 10.57 -3.97
C GLY A 312 1.60 9.55 -2.96
N ASP A 313 2.41 9.23 -1.93
CA ASP A 313 2.03 8.53 -0.70
C ASP A 313 1.77 9.55 0.41
N ASP A 314 2.80 10.06 1.08
CA ASP A 314 2.66 11.08 2.12
C ASP A 314 2.08 12.39 1.56
N LEU A 315 2.35 12.69 0.29
CA LEU A 315 1.77 13.82 -0.42
C LEU A 315 0.24 13.81 -0.40
N PHE A 316 -0.40 12.65 -0.59
CA PHE A 316 -1.84 12.51 -0.71
C PHE A 316 -2.53 11.77 0.44
N VAL A 317 -1.83 10.87 1.11
CA VAL A 317 -2.31 10.06 2.26
C VAL A 317 -3.69 9.44 2.05
N THR A 318 -3.98 8.97 0.83
CA THR A 318 -5.31 8.45 0.45
C THR A 318 -6.47 9.44 0.70
N ASN A 319 -6.14 10.73 0.90
CA ASN A 319 -7.11 11.78 1.26
C ASN A 319 -7.66 12.49 0.00
N PRO A 320 -8.99 12.46 -0.26
CA PRO A 320 -9.57 13.06 -1.46
C PRO A 320 -9.33 14.57 -1.57
N SER A 321 -9.23 15.30 -0.45
CA SER A 321 -8.97 16.75 -0.50
C SER A 321 -7.55 17.06 -0.95
N ARG A 322 -6.55 16.29 -0.47
CA ARG A 322 -5.15 16.44 -0.91
C ARG A 322 -4.97 15.99 -2.36
N LEU A 323 -5.61 14.88 -2.75
CA LEU A 323 -5.64 14.42 -4.14
C LEU A 323 -6.26 15.47 -5.08
N GLN A 324 -7.39 16.06 -4.68
CA GLN A 324 -8.04 17.12 -5.46
C GLN A 324 -7.13 18.34 -5.64
N ARG A 325 -6.35 18.70 -4.60
CA ARG A 325 -5.34 19.76 -4.69
C ARG A 325 -4.27 19.41 -5.74
N GLY A 326 -3.78 18.16 -5.72
CA GLY A 326 -2.80 17.66 -6.70
C GLY A 326 -3.34 17.73 -8.13
N ILE A 327 -4.54 17.20 -8.36
CA ILE A 327 -5.21 17.20 -9.65
C ILE A 327 -5.38 18.65 -10.17
N THR A 328 -5.85 19.55 -9.32
CA THR A 328 -6.11 20.94 -9.71
C THR A 328 -4.83 21.69 -10.09
N ASN A 329 -3.70 21.37 -9.45
CA ASN A 329 -2.42 22.05 -9.67
C ASN A 329 -1.49 21.31 -10.65
N GLY A 330 -1.89 20.14 -11.17
CA GLY A 330 -1.04 19.32 -12.05
C GLY A 330 0.19 18.77 -11.36
N VAL A 331 0.02 18.24 -10.14
CA VAL A 331 1.07 17.73 -9.27
C VAL A 331 0.98 16.22 -9.15
N ALA A 332 2.08 15.51 -9.41
CA ALA A 332 2.15 14.05 -9.55
C ALA A 332 1.26 13.53 -10.70
N ASN A 333 1.23 12.22 -10.92
CA ASN A 333 0.37 11.57 -11.91
C ASN A 333 -0.14 10.19 -11.44
N ALA A 334 0.16 9.83 -10.18
CA ALA A 334 -0.32 8.61 -9.55
C ALA A 334 -0.48 8.83 -8.02
N ILE A 335 -1.29 7.97 -7.41
CA ILE A 335 -1.52 7.94 -5.96
C ILE A 335 -1.29 6.55 -5.40
N LEU A 336 -0.65 6.47 -4.23
CA LEU A 336 -0.63 5.29 -3.41
C LEU A 336 -1.90 5.23 -2.54
N ILE A 337 -2.55 4.08 -2.51
CA ILE A 337 -3.78 3.85 -1.74
C ILE A 337 -3.49 2.92 -0.59
N LYS A 338 -3.59 3.43 0.62
CA LYS A 338 -3.48 2.69 1.87
C LYS A 338 -4.79 2.79 2.64
N VAL A 339 -5.51 1.69 2.77
CA VAL A 339 -6.87 1.67 3.37
C VAL A 339 -6.93 2.28 4.77
N ASN A 340 -5.87 2.15 5.56
CA ASN A 340 -5.83 2.67 6.92
C ASN A 340 -5.47 4.16 7.01
N GLN A 341 -4.90 4.78 5.96
CA GLN A 341 -4.64 6.22 5.92
C GLN A 341 -5.92 7.05 5.92
N ILE A 342 -7.01 6.49 5.39
CA ILE A 342 -8.32 7.15 5.38
C ILE A 342 -9.33 6.48 6.32
N GLY A 343 -9.29 5.17 6.53
CA GLY A 343 -9.95 4.45 7.62
C GLY A 343 -11.35 3.92 7.35
N SER A 344 -11.85 3.92 6.10
CA SER A 344 -13.04 3.18 5.70
C SER A 344 -12.94 2.69 4.24
N LEU A 345 -13.62 1.60 3.91
CA LEU A 345 -13.68 1.06 2.56
C LEU A 345 -14.36 2.06 1.60
N THR A 346 -15.45 2.68 2.02
CA THR A 346 -16.19 3.64 1.19
C THR A 346 -15.33 4.85 0.82
N GLU A 347 -14.60 5.45 1.77
CA GLU A 347 -13.72 6.58 1.47
C GLU A 347 -12.55 6.14 0.56
N THR A 348 -12.00 4.94 0.80
CA THR A 348 -10.95 4.35 -0.05
C THR A 348 -11.43 4.22 -1.50
N LEU A 349 -12.61 3.60 -1.73
CA LEU A 349 -13.18 3.42 -3.06
C LEU A 349 -13.47 4.78 -3.76
N ASN A 350 -13.93 5.77 -3.00
CA ASN A 350 -14.17 7.11 -3.53
C ASN A 350 -12.87 7.81 -3.97
N THR A 351 -11.79 7.65 -3.19
CA THR A 351 -10.47 8.21 -3.54
C THR A 351 -9.90 7.53 -4.80
N ILE A 352 -10.00 6.20 -4.91
CA ILE A 352 -9.60 5.46 -6.11
C ILE A 352 -10.37 5.98 -7.33
N ARG A 353 -11.69 6.12 -7.22
CA ARG A 353 -12.54 6.62 -8.32
C ARG A 353 -12.15 8.04 -8.73
N MET A 354 -11.85 8.92 -7.77
CA MET A 354 -11.39 10.28 -8.04
C MET A 354 -10.08 10.27 -8.83
N ALA A 355 -9.11 9.46 -8.42
CA ALA A 355 -7.83 9.31 -9.11
C ALA A 355 -8.01 8.83 -10.55
N GLN A 356 -8.76 7.72 -10.75
CA GLN A 356 -9.00 7.14 -12.08
C GLN A 356 -9.74 8.12 -13.00
N ASN A 357 -10.75 8.86 -12.49
CA ASN A 357 -11.47 9.87 -13.26
C ASN A 357 -10.58 11.05 -13.70
N ALA A 358 -9.48 11.28 -12.98
CA ALA A 358 -8.49 12.30 -13.32
C ALA A 358 -7.30 11.76 -14.14
N ASN A 359 -7.36 10.48 -14.58
CA ASN A 359 -6.27 9.77 -15.26
C ASN A 359 -4.99 9.65 -14.43
N TYR A 360 -5.10 9.62 -13.11
CA TYR A 360 -3.98 9.29 -12.21
C TYR A 360 -3.84 7.77 -12.13
N GLY A 361 -2.60 7.28 -12.15
CA GLY A 361 -2.29 5.90 -11.81
C GLY A 361 -2.71 5.59 -10.36
N VAL A 362 -3.16 4.37 -10.12
CA VAL A 362 -3.55 3.91 -8.78
C VAL A 362 -2.70 2.71 -8.41
N ILE A 363 -2.03 2.79 -7.26
CA ILE A 363 -1.27 1.68 -6.67
C ILE A 363 -1.92 1.30 -5.34
N ILE A 364 -2.45 0.10 -5.23
CA ILE A 364 -2.94 -0.42 -3.95
C ILE A 364 -1.74 -0.88 -3.13
N SER A 365 -1.64 -0.42 -1.88
CA SER A 365 -0.45 -0.63 -1.06
C SER A 365 -0.75 -1.29 0.26
N HIS A 366 0.22 -2.10 0.71
CA HIS A 366 0.36 -2.58 2.08
C HIS A 366 0.86 -1.49 3.02
N ARG A 367 1.13 -1.87 4.27
CA ARG A 367 1.91 -1.09 5.24
C ARG A 367 3.10 -1.92 5.73
N SER A 368 4.05 -1.25 6.42
CA SER A 368 5.20 -1.96 7.01
C SER A 368 4.79 -2.97 8.08
N GLY A 369 3.79 -2.68 8.88
CA GLY A 369 3.14 -3.64 9.79
C GLY A 369 1.91 -4.27 9.15
N GLU A 370 2.02 -5.50 8.70
CA GLU A 370 0.96 -6.26 8.02
C GLU A 370 0.47 -7.45 8.85
N THR A 371 -0.61 -8.05 8.38
CA THR A 371 -1.18 -9.29 8.89
C THR A 371 -1.35 -10.30 7.75
N GLU A 372 -2.00 -11.43 8.01
CA GLU A 372 -2.36 -12.43 6.98
C GLU A 372 -3.54 -11.96 6.10
N ASP A 373 -4.19 -10.83 6.43
CA ASP A 373 -5.31 -10.28 5.67
C ASP A 373 -4.90 -9.98 4.22
N THR A 374 -5.73 -10.39 3.26
CA THR A 374 -5.46 -10.27 1.82
C THR A 374 -6.37 -9.28 1.11
N THR A 375 -7.18 -8.54 1.83
CA THR A 375 -8.20 -7.63 1.27
C THR A 375 -7.65 -6.69 0.21
N ILE A 376 -6.40 -6.21 0.36
CA ILE A 376 -5.78 -5.31 -0.63
C ILE A 376 -5.54 -5.96 -1.99
N ALA A 377 -5.33 -7.27 -2.05
CA ALA A 377 -5.22 -8.01 -3.32
C ALA A 377 -6.58 -8.05 -4.03
N ASP A 378 -7.65 -8.37 -3.30
CA ASP A 378 -9.01 -8.35 -3.82
C ASP A 378 -9.42 -6.92 -4.24
N LEU A 379 -9.04 -5.90 -3.47
CA LEU A 379 -9.32 -4.49 -3.77
C LEU A 379 -8.65 -4.03 -5.07
N ALA A 380 -7.40 -4.44 -5.31
CA ALA A 380 -6.65 -4.09 -6.52
C ALA A 380 -7.35 -4.61 -7.78
N VAL A 381 -7.80 -5.87 -7.76
CA VAL A 381 -8.54 -6.47 -8.87
C VAL A 381 -9.94 -5.86 -9.00
N ALA A 382 -10.65 -5.69 -7.88
CA ALA A 382 -12.02 -5.15 -7.88
C ALA A 382 -12.12 -3.77 -8.53
N THR A 383 -11.10 -2.95 -8.37
CA THR A 383 -11.06 -1.56 -8.88
C THR A 383 -10.34 -1.43 -10.22
N ASN A 384 -9.76 -2.53 -10.74
CA ASN A 384 -8.83 -2.50 -11.86
C ASN A 384 -7.74 -1.43 -11.64
N ALA A 385 -7.14 -1.42 -10.45
CA ALA A 385 -6.12 -0.42 -10.08
C ALA A 385 -4.87 -0.51 -10.98
N GLY A 386 -4.60 -1.68 -11.52
CA GLY A 386 -3.50 -1.95 -12.45
C GLY A 386 -2.15 -2.15 -11.78
N GLN A 387 -1.98 -1.76 -10.52
CA GLN A 387 -0.71 -1.88 -9.77
C GLN A 387 -0.96 -2.21 -8.30
N ILE A 388 -0.02 -2.95 -7.69
CA ILE A 388 -0.01 -3.27 -6.26
C ILE A 388 1.42 -3.20 -5.71
N LYS A 389 1.59 -2.54 -4.56
CA LYS A 389 2.83 -2.51 -3.78
C LYS A 389 2.59 -3.28 -2.49
N THR A 390 3.11 -4.51 -2.38
CA THR A 390 2.83 -5.37 -1.23
C THR A 390 4.06 -6.11 -0.70
N GLY A 391 5.21 -5.46 -0.78
CA GLY A 391 6.47 -5.95 -0.24
C GLY A 391 7.24 -6.86 -1.19
N SER A 392 8.19 -7.58 -0.64
CA SER A 392 9.14 -8.42 -1.37
C SER A 392 8.64 -9.87 -1.51
N MET A 393 9.54 -10.72 -2.05
CA MET A 393 9.32 -12.16 -2.25
C MET A 393 9.73 -12.98 -1.02
N SER A 394 9.51 -12.45 0.16
CA SER A 394 9.71 -13.13 1.45
C SER A 394 8.76 -12.60 2.52
N ARG A 395 8.59 -13.31 3.63
CA ARG A 395 7.64 -13.10 4.74
C ARG A 395 6.19 -13.43 4.34
N THR A 396 5.54 -14.23 5.17
CA THR A 396 4.19 -14.78 4.89
C THR A 396 3.14 -13.68 4.75
N ASP A 397 3.25 -12.61 5.54
CA ASP A 397 2.38 -11.46 5.50
C ASP A 397 2.38 -10.74 4.12
N ARG A 398 3.48 -10.82 3.37
CA ARG A 398 3.58 -10.31 1.98
C ARG A 398 3.10 -11.36 0.99
N MET A 399 3.62 -12.60 1.12
CA MET A 399 3.26 -13.70 0.22
C MET A 399 1.76 -14.03 0.23
N ALA A 400 1.06 -13.78 1.33
CA ALA A 400 -0.39 -13.97 1.41
C ALA A 400 -1.14 -13.22 0.31
N LYS A 401 -0.77 -11.96 0.03
CA LYS A 401 -1.39 -11.11 -1.00
C LYS A 401 -1.07 -11.63 -2.42
N TYR A 402 0.20 -11.98 -2.67
CA TYR A 402 0.59 -12.60 -3.96
C TYR A 402 -0.12 -13.92 -4.20
N ASN A 403 -0.21 -14.78 -3.19
CA ASN A 403 -0.95 -16.04 -3.28
C ASN A 403 -2.45 -15.81 -3.53
N GLN A 404 -3.02 -14.73 -3.00
CA GLN A 404 -4.42 -14.37 -3.29
C GLN A 404 -4.60 -13.93 -4.74
N LEU A 405 -3.68 -13.16 -5.30
CA LEU A 405 -3.71 -12.77 -6.71
C LEU A 405 -3.63 -13.99 -7.64
N ILE A 406 -2.79 -14.98 -7.32
CA ILE A 406 -2.74 -16.26 -8.06
C ILE A 406 -4.11 -16.95 -8.06
N ARG A 407 -4.79 -17.04 -6.90
CA ARG A 407 -6.14 -17.65 -6.81
C ARG A 407 -7.16 -16.89 -7.64
N ILE A 408 -7.09 -15.55 -7.64
CA ILE A 408 -7.99 -14.70 -8.45
C ILE A 408 -7.70 -14.91 -9.94
N GLU A 409 -6.42 -15.02 -10.34
CA GLU A 409 -6.04 -15.30 -11.73
C GLU A 409 -6.61 -16.64 -12.20
N GLU A 410 -6.49 -17.71 -11.39
CA GLU A 410 -7.08 -19.01 -11.68
C GLU A 410 -8.59 -18.94 -11.85
N GLU A 411 -9.28 -18.16 -11.01
CA GLU A 411 -10.74 -18.00 -11.09
C GLU A 411 -11.17 -17.21 -12.33
N LEU A 412 -10.40 -16.20 -12.73
CA LEU A 412 -10.66 -15.40 -13.92
C LEU A 412 -10.34 -16.16 -15.22
N ASP A 413 -9.44 -17.14 -15.18
CA ASP A 413 -9.02 -17.97 -16.31
C ASP A 413 -8.67 -17.08 -17.53
N LYS A 414 -9.31 -17.35 -18.67
CA LYS A 414 -9.06 -16.62 -19.94
C LYS A 414 -9.47 -15.14 -19.92
N SER A 415 -10.24 -14.70 -18.95
CA SER A 415 -10.62 -13.30 -18.82
C SER A 415 -9.56 -12.47 -18.10
N ALA A 416 -8.61 -13.10 -17.43
CA ALA A 416 -7.54 -12.42 -16.72
C ALA A 416 -6.66 -11.60 -17.66
N LYS A 417 -6.42 -10.34 -17.30
CA LYS A 417 -5.49 -9.42 -17.98
C LYS A 417 -4.43 -9.02 -16.99
N TYR A 418 -3.19 -8.93 -17.41
CA TYR A 418 -2.08 -8.53 -16.54
C TYR A 418 -1.67 -7.07 -16.76
N GLY A 419 -1.78 -6.27 -15.70
CA GLY A 419 -1.49 -4.83 -15.75
C GLY A 419 -2.45 -4.04 -16.65
N LEU A 420 -2.27 -2.74 -16.67
CA LEU A 420 -2.95 -1.81 -17.57
C LEU A 420 -1.99 -1.33 -18.66
#